data_6aa15c50ec9ec7cfe17cd74fd7e119fb
#
_entry.id   6aa15c50ec9ec7cfe17cd74fd7e119fb
#
_cell.length_a   1.000
_cell.length_b   1.000
_cell.length_c   1.000
_cell.angle_alpha   90.00
_cell.angle_beta   90.00
_cell.angle_gamma   90.00
#
_symmetry.space_group_name_H-M   'P 1'
#
loop_
_entity.id
_entity.type
_entity.pdbx_description
1 polymer ?
#
loop_
_entity_poly.entity_id
_entity_poly.type
_entity_poly.pdbx_seq_one_letter_code
_entity_poly.pdbx_strand_id
1 'polypeptide(L)'
;PMFMYCLSDIPMPVDCKIANLIEIAKPLGEIVEKKNKKFSMPRSENNKLTLKNALKALIDEFGQEIFKVEINSKYYDLLTSFVNTRNKISHVKSQRNKNCLDGKQCVFYTAKLSIMYRVILYSILNIDINIYNYKLKEAISKWDAWYYNN
;
A
#
# COMPACT_ATOMS: atom_id res chain seq x y z
N PRO A 1 -0.87 -7.34 16.02
CA PRO A 1 0.03 -6.47 16.35
C PRO A 1 0.52 -5.45 15.38
N MET A 2 1.57 -5.66 14.54
CA MET A 2 2.12 -4.60 13.67
C MET A 2 1.06 -3.91 12.79
N PHE A 3 0.18 -4.68 12.18
CA PHE A 3 -0.90 -4.17 11.32
C PHE A 3 -1.84 -3.20 12.05
N MET A 4 -2.24 -3.52 13.27
CA MET A 4 -3.11 -2.63 14.06
C MET A 4 -2.42 -1.32 14.41
N TYR A 5 -1.13 -1.34 14.71
CA TYR A 5 -0.34 -0.12 14.96
C TYR A 5 -0.25 0.78 13.71
N CYS A 6 -0.08 0.20 12.52
CA CYS A 6 0.02 0.98 11.28
C CYS A 6 -1.28 1.69 10.91
N LEU A 7 -2.44 1.12 11.27
CA LEU A 7 -3.76 1.69 10.99
C LEU A 7 -4.34 2.50 12.15
N SER A 8 -3.68 2.50 13.33
CA SER A 8 -4.06 3.29 14.48
C SER A 8 -3.53 4.72 14.38
N ASP A 9 -4.07 5.59 15.23
CA ASP A 9 -3.60 6.98 15.38
C ASP A 9 -2.43 7.11 16.36
N ILE A 10 -1.77 6.00 16.71
CA ILE A 10 -0.57 6.01 17.57
C ILE A 10 0.54 6.80 16.87
N PRO A 11 1.15 7.78 17.52
CA PRO A 11 2.24 8.56 16.96
C PRO A 11 3.41 7.67 16.55
N MET A 12 3.79 7.72 15.28
CA MET A 12 4.92 7.02 14.71
C MET A 12 5.54 7.89 13.61
N PRO A 13 6.88 7.97 13.50
CA PRO A 13 7.51 8.63 12.37
C PRO A 13 6.95 8.13 11.04
N VAL A 14 6.71 9.04 10.10
CA VAL A 14 6.02 8.72 8.83
C VAL A 14 6.78 7.70 7.98
N ASP A 15 8.10 7.77 7.99
CA ASP A 15 8.98 6.82 7.31
C ASP A 15 8.89 5.41 7.92
N CYS A 16 8.83 5.29 9.24
CA CYS A 16 8.56 4.02 9.90
C CYS A 16 7.16 3.50 9.56
N LYS A 17 6.16 4.38 9.54
CA LYS A 17 4.77 4.00 9.22
C LYS A 17 4.65 3.50 7.79
N ILE A 18 5.22 4.21 6.81
CA ILE A 18 5.18 3.77 5.41
C ILE A 18 5.93 2.45 5.20
N ALA A 19 7.11 2.26 5.81
CA ALA A 19 7.85 1.02 5.70
C ALA A 19 7.07 -0.19 6.24
N ASN A 20 6.42 -0.01 7.38
CA ASN A 20 5.57 -1.05 7.97
C ASN A 20 4.34 -1.37 7.10
N LEU A 21 3.68 -0.34 6.54
CA LEU A 21 2.56 -0.55 5.62
C LEU A 21 2.99 -1.30 4.36
N ILE A 22 4.16 -1.01 3.82
CA ILE A 22 4.72 -1.74 2.69
C ILE A 22 5.00 -3.21 3.08
N GLU A 23 5.61 -3.44 4.24
CA GLU A 23 6.00 -4.79 4.69
C GLU A 23 4.80 -5.72 4.90
N ILE A 24 3.69 -5.22 5.42
CA ILE A 24 2.51 -6.03 5.70
C ILE A 24 1.76 -6.48 4.43
N ALA A 25 2.13 -6.00 3.23
CA ALA A 25 1.49 -6.41 1.99
C ALA A 25 1.55 -7.93 1.76
N LYS A 26 2.68 -8.57 2.10
CA LYS A 26 2.81 -10.03 1.95
C LYS A 26 1.86 -10.80 2.87
N PRO A 27 1.94 -10.68 4.20
CA PRO A 27 1.07 -11.44 5.08
C PRO A 27 -0.41 -11.11 4.87
N LEU A 28 -0.75 -9.86 4.54
CA LEU A 28 -2.12 -9.49 4.22
C LEU A 28 -2.61 -10.14 2.93
N GLY A 29 -1.78 -10.13 1.88
CA GLY A 29 -2.08 -10.80 0.62
C GLY A 29 -2.29 -12.30 0.80
N GLU A 30 -1.49 -12.98 1.62
CA GLU A 30 -1.67 -14.40 1.95
C GLU A 30 -3.00 -14.67 2.69
N ILE A 31 -3.45 -13.76 3.54
CA ILE A 31 -4.76 -13.84 4.19
C ILE A 31 -5.87 -13.71 3.14
N VAL A 32 -5.74 -12.76 2.21
CA VAL A 32 -6.71 -12.56 1.13
C VAL A 32 -6.77 -13.80 0.22
N GLU A 33 -5.62 -14.37 -0.19
CA GLU A 33 -5.58 -15.60 -0.98
C GLU A 33 -6.33 -16.78 -0.31
N LYS A 34 -6.19 -16.91 1.00
CA LYS A 34 -6.90 -17.96 1.76
C LYS A 34 -8.41 -17.72 1.81
N LYS A 35 -8.84 -16.49 1.86
CA LYS A 35 -10.27 -16.10 1.96
C LYS A 35 -10.96 -16.03 0.60
N ASN A 36 -10.27 -15.53 -0.41
CA ASN A 36 -10.79 -15.33 -1.76
C ASN A 36 -10.01 -16.20 -2.77
N LYS A 37 -10.58 -17.31 -3.18
CA LYS A 37 -9.96 -18.25 -4.13
C LYS A 37 -9.73 -17.68 -5.54
N LYS A 38 -10.37 -16.55 -5.88
CA LYS A 38 -10.18 -15.86 -7.16
C LYS A 38 -8.98 -14.90 -7.13
N PHE A 39 -8.53 -14.49 -5.94
CA PHE A 39 -7.35 -13.66 -5.77
C PHE A 39 -6.10 -14.53 -5.69
N SER A 40 -5.08 -14.17 -6.45
CA SER A 40 -3.77 -14.84 -6.39
C SER A 40 -2.64 -13.81 -6.56
N MET A 41 -1.55 -14.05 -5.85
CA MET A 41 -0.34 -13.23 -5.97
C MET A 41 0.68 -13.93 -6.87
N PRO A 42 1.20 -13.24 -7.92
CA PRO A 42 2.23 -13.81 -8.79
C PRO A 42 3.48 -14.16 -8.00
N ARG A 43 3.99 -15.37 -8.20
CA ARG A 43 5.23 -15.85 -7.58
C ARG A 43 6.35 -15.87 -8.61
N SER A 44 7.59 -15.74 -8.15
CA SER A 44 8.77 -15.87 -9.01
C SER A 44 8.93 -17.34 -9.48
N GLU A 45 9.83 -17.57 -10.44
CA GLU A 45 10.17 -18.90 -10.97
C GLU A 45 10.51 -19.92 -9.86
N ASN A 46 11.10 -19.47 -8.75
CA ASN A 46 11.39 -20.28 -7.57
C ASN A 46 10.23 -20.35 -6.56
N ASN A 47 9.00 -20.11 -7.00
CA ASN A 47 7.78 -20.08 -6.18
C ASN A 47 7.85 -19.10 -4.99
N LYS A 48 8.73 -18.11 -5.05
CA LYS A 48 8.93 -17.10 -3.98
C LYS A 48 8.04 -15.89 -4.21
N LEU A 49 7.26 -15.53 -3.22
CA LEU A 49 6.50 -14.28 -3.22
C LEU A 49 7.42 -13.09 -2.92
N THR A 50 7.53 -12.16 -3.87
CA THR A 50 8.25 -10.90 -3.66
C THR A 50 7.32 -9.84 -3.07
N LEU A 51 7.88 -8.88 -2.35
CA LEU A 51 7.12 -7.75 -1.80
C LEU A 51 6.47 -6.92 -2.92
N LYS A 52 7.17 -6.73 -4.03
CA LYS A 52 6.67 -6.01 -5.20
C LYS A 52 5.45 -6.69 -5.81
N ASN A 53 5.48 -8.03 -5.95
CA ASN A 53 4.36 -8.79 -6.50
C ASN A 53 3.14 -8.77 -5.56
N ALA A 54 3.36 -8.84 -4.25
CA ALA A 54 2.29 -8.72 -3.27
C ALA A 54 1.61 -7.35 -3.33
N LEU A 55 2.39 -6.27 -3.32
CA LEU A 55 1.88 -4.90 -3.47
C LEU A 55 1.12 -4.74 -4.79
N LYS A 56 1.70 -5.20 -5.90
CA LYS A 56 1.05 -5.12 -7.20
C LYS A 56 -0.31 -5.82 -7.20
N ALA A 57 -0.37 -7.06 -6.74
CA ALA A 57 -1.62 -7.82 -6.71
C ALA A 57 -2.69 -7.16 -5.84
N LEU A 58 -2.32 -6.64 -4.66
CA LEU A 58 -3.26 -5.94 -3.78
C LEU A 58 -3.75 -4.62 -4.38
N ILE A 59 -2.89 -3.85 -5.05
CA ILE A 59 -3.28 -2.62 -5.72
C ILE A 59 -4.17 -2.93 -6.94
N ASP A 60 -3.84 -3.93 -7.72
CA ASP A 60 -4.63 -4.34 -8.88
C ASP A 60 -6.04 -4.80 -8.50
N GLU A 61 -6.21 -5.46 -7.36
CA GLU A 61 -7.51 -5.96 -6.89
C GLU A 61 -8.30 -4.91 -6.10
N PHE A 62 -7.66 -4.19 -5.18
CA PHE A 62 -8.35 -3.34 -4.21
C PHE A 62 -8.01 -1.85 -4.34
N GLY A 63 -6.97 -1.51 -5.09
CA GLY A 63 -6.40 -0.17 -5.15
C GLY A 63 -6.70 0.62 -6.42
N GLN A 64 -7.48 0.10 -7.36
CA GLN A 64 -7.69 0.71 -8.69
C GLN A 64 -8.16 2.16 -8.61
N GLU A 65 -9.17 2.46 -7.81
CA GLU A 65 -9.66 3.83 -7.62
C GLU A 65 -8.72 4.67 -6.76
N ILE A 66 -8.02 4.05 -5.79
CA ILE A 66 -7.13 4.73 -4.84
C ILE A 66 -5.85 5.20 -5.54
N PHE A 67 -5.28 4.36 -6.42
CA PHE A 67 -4.04 4.61 -7.15
C PHE A 67 -4.25 4.93 -8.63
N LYS A 68 -5.43 5.40 -9.00
CA LYS A 68 -5.82 5.62 -10.41
C LYS A 68 -4.85 6.52 -11.17
N VAL A 69 -4.39 7.59 -10.56
CA VAL A 69 -3.44 8.53 -11.17
C VAL A 69 -2.10 7.84 -11.42
N GLU A 70 -1.59 7.12 -10.43
CA GLU A 70 -0.31 6.44 -10.49
C GLU A 70 -0.33 5.26 -11.47
N ILE A 71 -1.41 4.49 -11.49
CA ILE A 71 -1.60 3.36 -12.43
C ILE A 71 -1.51 3.85 -13.88
N ASN A 72 -2.11 5.01 -14.17
CA ASN A 72 -2.14 5.58 -15.52
C ASN A 72 -0.83 6.29 -15.91
N SER A 73 0.07 6.58 -14.98
CA SER A 73 1.27 7.37 -15.25
C SER A 73 2.59 6.64 -15.00
N LYS A 74 2.84 6.18 -13.77
CA LYS A 74 4.16 5.68 -13.33
C LYS A 74 4.05 4.46 -12.41
N TYR A 75 3.16 3.53 -12.68
CA TYR A 75 2.85 2.43 -11.77
C TYR A 75 4.07 1.55 -11.42
N TYR A 76 4.87 1.18 -12.42
CA TYR A 76 6.05 0.35 -12.20
C TYR A 76 7.09 1.04 -11.31
N ASP A 77 7.31 2.33 -11.53
CA ASP A 77 8.26 3.15 -10.77
C ASP A 77 7.80 3.32 -9.31
N LEU A 78 6.50 3.50 -9.10
CA LEU A 78 5.91 3.57 -7.75
C LEU A 78 6.16 2.29 -6.95
N LEU A 79 5.89 1.12 -7.53
CA LEU A 79 6.13 -0.17 -6.87
C LEU A 79 7.61 -0.35 -6.51
N THR A 80 8.50 0.09 -7.40
CA THR A 80 9.95 0.05 -7.16
C THR A 80 10.34 1.01 -6.04
N SER A 81 9.78 2.22 -6.02
CA SER A 81 10.01 3.22 -4.96
C SER A 81 9.53 2.74 -3.60
N PHE A 82 8.39 2.07 -3.52
CA PHE A 82 7.93 1.46 -2.27
C PHE A 82 8.95 0.45 -1.72
N VAL A 83 9.37 -0.49 -2.55
CA VAL A 83 10.35 -1.52 -2.12
C VAL A 83 11.69 -0.89 -1.71
N ASN A 84 12.18 0.09 -2.47
CA ASN A 84 13.41 0.80 -2.16
C ASN A 84 13.32 1.58 -0.85
N THR A 85 12.20 2.28 -0.62
CA THR A 85 11.95 3.04 0.62
C THR A 85 11.94 2.11 1.84
N ARG A 86 11.21 1.00 1.78
CA ARG A 86 11.21 0.00 2.85
C ARG A 86 12.62 -0.54 3.11
N ASN A 87 13.36 -0.89 2.07
CA ASN A 87 14.71 -1.44 2.20
C ASN A 87 15.68 -0.42 2.80
N LYS A 88 15.58 0.86 2.42
CA LYS A 88 16.38 1.95 2.99
C LYS A 88 16.16 2.11 4.49
N ILE A 89 14.90 2.01 4.94
CA ILE A 89 14.54 2.20 6.34
C ILE A 89 14.88 0.96 7.18
N SER A 90 14.65 -0.24 6.65
CA SER A 90 14.88 -1.50 7.37
C SER A 90 16.36 -1.94 7.39
N HIS A 91 17.19 -1.45 6.47
CA HIS A 91 18.59 -1.81 6.36
C HIS A 91 19.47 -0.54 6.44
N VAL A 92 20.17 -0.36 7.54
CA VAL A 92 21.08 0.78 7.81
C VAL A 92 22.24 0.91 6.79
N LYS A 93 22.45 -0.08 5.94
CA LYS A 93 23.47 -0.01 4.87
C LYS A 93 23.00 0.90 3.76
N SER A 94 23.71 2.03 3.61
CA SER A 94 23.47 3.05 2.60
C SER A 94 23.33 2.46 1.19
N GLN A 95 22.12 2.34 0.71
CA GLN A 95 21.90 2.21 -0.72
C GLN A 95 21.85 3.62 -1.29
N ARG A 96 23.00 4.11 -1.73
CA ARG A 96 23.11 5.38 -2.45
C ARG A 96 22.23 5.31 -3.72
N ASN A 97 21.44 6.36 -3.92
CA ASN A 97 20.78 6.72 -5.19
C ASN A 97 19.78 5.73 -5.80
N LYS A 98 18.86 5.20 -5.03
CA LYS A 98 17.70 4.52 -5.63
C LYS A 98 16.46 5.37 -5.43
N ASN A 99 15.55 5.33 -6.42
CA ASN A 99 14.25 5.99 -6.35
C ASN A 99 13.51 5.56 -5.07
N CYS A 100 13.67 6.35 -4.01
CA CYS A 100 12.92 6.23 -2.77
C CYS A 100 11.91 7.35 -2.69
N LEU A 101 10.84 7.15 -1.94
CA LEU A 101 9.88 8.19 -1.65
C LEU A 101 10.54 9.32 -0.84
N ASP A 102 10.23 10.55 -1.19
CA ASP A 102 10.55 11.73 -0.38
C ASP A 102 9.57 11.89 0.80
N GLY A 103 9.80 12.89 1.65
CA GLY A 103 8.97 13.10 2.84
C GLY A 103 7.49 13.38 2.52
N LYS A 104 7.20 14.19 1.47
CA LYS A 104 5.83 14.48 1.03
C LYS A 104 5.15 13.24 0.46
N GLN A 105 5.89 12.47 -0.35
CA GLN A 105 5.42 11.18 -0.89
C GLN A 105 5.18 10.16 0.22
N CYS A 106 6.03 10.09 1.25
CA CYS A 106 5.82 9.20 2.39
C CYS A 106 4.50 9.48 3.11
N VAL A 107 4.15 10.75 3.34
CA VAL A 107 2.86 11.14 3.93
C VAL A 107 1.71 10.73 3.02
N PHE A 108 1.78 11.09 1.75
CA PHE A 108 0.73 10.82 0.77
C PHE A 108 0.46 9.32 0.59
N TYR A 109 1.50 8.54 0.37
CA TYR A 109 1.33 7.09 0.17
C TYR A 109 1.04 6.32 1.46
N THR A 110 1.43 6.84 2.63
CA THR A 110 0.95 6.32 3.90
C THR A 110 -0.58 6.40 3.99
N ALA A 111 -1.16 7.51 3.58
CA ALA A 111 -2.62 7.67 3.54
C ALA A 111 -3.26 6.71 2.53
N LYS A 112 -2.77 6.65 1.29
CA LYS A 112 -3.32 5.77 0.24
C LYS A 112 -3.25 4.28 0.61
N LEU A 113 -2.11 3.82 1.12
CA LEU A 113 -1.97 2.43 1.58
C LEU A 113 -2.88 2.13 2.78
N SER A 114 -3.00 3.07 3.73
CA SER A 114 -3.90 2.91 4.87
C SER A 114 -5.37 2.80 4.44
N ILE A 115 -5.79 3.59 3.45
CA ILE A 115 -7.12 3.52 2.85
C ILE A 115 -7.33 2.16 2.19
N MET A 116 -6.39 1.72 1.35
CA MET A 116 -6.47 0.42 0.66
C MET A 116 -6.57 -0.74 1.66
N TYR A 117 -5.78 -0.74 2.70
CA TYR A 117 -5.82 -1.82 3.69
C TYR A 117 -7.11 -1.86 4.50
N ARG A 118 -7.74 -0.70 4.74
CA ARG A 118 -9.10 -0.67 5.31
C ARG A 118 -10.12 -1.27 4.35
N VAL A 119 -10.04 -0.97 3.06
CA VAL A 119 -10.90 -1.61 2.03
C VAL A 119 -10.72 -3.13 2.03
N ILE A 120 -9.48 -3.61 2.09
CA ILE A 120 -9.19 -5.05 2.17
C ILE A 120 -9.80 -5.67 3.44
N LEU A 121 -9.66 -5.02 4.60
CA LEU A 121 -10.28 -5.50 5.84
C LEU A 121 -11.80 -5.55 5.74
N TYR A 122 -12.43 -4.53 5.18
CA TYR A 122 -13.87 -4.51 4.97
C TYR A 122 -14.32 -5.64 4.03
N SER A 123 -13.55 -5.92 2.98
CA SER A 123 -13.79 -7.07 2.10
C SER A 123 -13.67 -8.40 2.84
N ILE A 124 -12.65 -8.57 3.68
CA ILE A 124 -12.45 -9.79 4.49
C ILE A 124 -13.60 -10.00 5.48
N LEU A 125 -14.14 -8.90 6.02
CA LEU A 125 -15.27 -8.89 6.96
C LEU A 125 -16.64 -8.93 6.30
N ASN A 126 -16.70 -8.98 4.96
CA ASN A 126 -17.93 -8.91 4.15
C ASN A 126 -18.77 -7.66 4.44
N ILE A 127 -18.14 -6.53 4.71
CA ILE A 127 -18.83 -5.24 4.87
C ILE A 127 -19.17 -4.72 3.47
N ASP A 128 -20.46 -4.37 3.26
CA ASP A 128 -20.92 -3.85 1.99
C ASP A 128 -20.22 -2.53 1.61
N ILE A 129 -19.65 -2.49 0.41
CA ILE A 129 -18.98 -1.31 -0.13
C ILE A 129 -19.88 -0.07 -0.15
N ASN A 130 -21.18 -0.22 -0.32
CA ASN A 130 -22.12 0.88 -0.34
C ASN A 130 -22.17 1.68 0.97
N ILE A 131 -21.78 1.06 2.08
CA ILE A 131 -21.73 1.69 3.40
C ILE A 131 -20.62 2.74 3.49
N TYR A 132 -19.48 2.51 2.83
CA TYR A 132 -18.28 3.34 2.98
C TYR A 132 -17.76 3.99 1.70
N ASN A 133 -18.35 3.66 0.53
CA ASN A 133 -17.85 4.11 -0.78
C ASN A 133 -17.81 5.65 -0.90
N TYR A 134 -18.80 6.36 -0.37
CA TYR A 134 -18.80 7.83 -0.39
C TYR A 134 -17.61 8.40 0.39
N LYS A 135 -17.41 7.95 1.63
CA LYS A 135 -16.27 8.38 2.47
C LYS A 135 -14.92 7.99 1.87
N LEU A 136 -14.86 6.84 1.20
CA LEU A 136 -13.67 6.40 0.48
C LEU A 136 -13.31 7.38 -0.63
N LYS A 137 -14.26 7.72 -1.50
CA LYS A 137 -14.06 8.66 -2.61
C LYS A 137 -13.68 10.05 -2.12
N GLU A 138 -14.33 10.53 -1.07
CA GLU A 138 -14.00 11.81 -0.43
C GLU A 138 -12.56 11.83 0.10
N ALA A 139 -12.13 10.77 0.81
CA ALA A 139 -10.78 10.66 1.33
C ALA A 139 -9.72 10.61 0.22
N ILE A 140 -9.96 9.85 -0.85
CA ILE A 140 -9.06 9.77 -2.00
C ILE A 140 -8.93 11.15 -2.66
N SER A 141 -10.05 11.80 -2.97
CA SER A 141 -10.08 13.12 -3.60
C SER A 141 -9.35 14.18 -2.77
N LYS A 142 -9.52 14.16 -1.45
CA LYS A 142 -8.82 15.07 -0.52
C LYS A 142 -7.31 14.88 -0.55
N TRP A 143 -6.84 13.63 -0.54
CA TRP A 143 -5.41 13.35 -0.56
C TRP A 143 -4.77 13.63 -1.93
N ASP A 144 -5.46 13.31 -3.02
CA ASP A 144 -5.01 13.64 -4.38
C ASP A 144 -4.93 15.17 -4.56
N ALA A 145 -5.92 15.92 -4.12
CA ALA A 145 -5.89 17.38 -4.15
C ALA A 145 -4.74 17.94 -3.33
N TRP A 146 -4.50 17.43 -2.12
CA TRP A 146 -3.39 17.86 -1.28
C TRP A 146 -2.02 17.60 -1.93
N TYR A 147 -1.86 16.49 -2.62
CA TYR A 147 -0.57 16.10 -3.19
C TYR A 147 -0.28 16.78 -4.54
N TYR A 148 -1.27 16.81 -5.44
CA TYR A 148 -1.07 17.29 -6.80
C TYR A 148 -1.30 18.80 -6.99
N ASN A 149 -2.04 19.47 -6.09
CA ASN A 149 -2.34 20.90 -6.20
C ASN A 149 -1.44 21.79 -5.33
N ASN A 150 -0.52 21.23 -4.57
CA ASN A 150 0.50 21.90 -3.76
C ASN A 150 1.91 21.45 -4.17
#